data_9498bb1e047344de362f1b1726f0ab30
#
_entry.id   9498bb1e047344de362f1b1726f0ab30
#
_cell.length_a   1.000
_cell.length_b   1.000
_cell.length_c   1.000
_cell.angle_alpha   90.00
_cell.angle_beta   90.00
_cell.angle_gamma   90.00
#
_symmetry.space_group_name_H-M   'P 1'
#
loop_
_entity.id
_entity.type
_entity.pdbx_description
1 polymer ?
#
loop_
_entity_poly.entity_id
_entity_poly.type
_entity_poly.pdbx_seq_one_letter_code
_entity_poly.pdbx_strand_id
1 'polypeptide(L)'
;MRAARDKKPGFDFEFNGTVLRIKLRGEIDHHSAVSVRSSMDELIRRRHPNELVIDMSAVDFMDSSGLGLIMGRYAVVKEIGGEICVTDPNPRIERIMNLAGMERIIKIKHSNLNPRDPQIVKKPKAARGAHGHAISMGNARDCVEGTGKSEKGETK
;
A
#
# COMPACT_ATOMS: atom_id res chain seq x y z
N MET A 1 19.53 25.92 11.21
CA MET A 1 18.24 25.41 11.74
C MET A 1 17.46 24.78 10.60
N ARG A 2 17.39 23.49 10.56
CA ARG A 2 16.50 22.81 9.63
C ARG A 2 15.11 22.85 10.25
N ALA A 3 14.20 23.60 9.62
CA ALA A 3 12.80 23.55 9.96
C ALA A 3 12.33 22.10 9.89
N ALA A 4 11.85 21.57 11.02
CA ALA A 4 11.07 20.35 11.01
C ALA A 4 9.90 20.62 10.06
N ARG A 5 9.92 19.99 8.89
CA ARG A 5 8.74 19.97 8.05
C ARG A 5 7.68 19.24 8.86
N ASP A 6 6.69 19.99 9.31
CA ASP A 6 5.45 19.41 9.79
C ASP A 6 4.92 18.49 8.68
N LYS A 7 5.32 17.24 8.75
CA LYS A 7 4.77 16.19 7.90
C LYS A 7 3.36 15.93 8.39
N LYS A 8 2.41 16.74 7.92
CA LYS A 8 1.00 16.45 8.17
C LYS A 8 0.74 15.01 7.72
N PRO A 9 0.16 14.18 8.58
CA PRO A 9 -0.23 12.85 8.19
C PRO A 9 -1.18 12.96 7.00
N GLY A 10 -0.95 12.14 6.01
CA GLY A 10 -1.72 12.21 4.78
C GLY A 10 -1.48 11.00 3.90
N PHE A 11 -2.17 10.99 2.81
CA PHE A 11 -1.97 9.97 1.80
C PHE A 11 -2.11 10.57 0.40
N ASP A 12 -1.44 9.96 -0.54
CA ASP A 12 -1.65 10.13 -1.98
C ASP A 12 -2.26 8.84 -2.54
N PHE A 13 -2.95 8.93 -3.65
CA PHE A 13 -3.48 7.75 -4.30
C PHE A 13 -3.31 7.80 -5.81
N GLU A 14 -3.21 6.63 -6.40
CA GLU A 14 -3.21 6.39 -7.84
C GLU A 14 -4.17 5.26 -8.16
N PHE A 15 -4.91 5.39 -9.24
CA PHE A 15 -5.84 4.36 -9.69
C PHE A 15 -5.69 4.12 -11.20
N ASN A 16 -5.42 2.89 -11.59
CA ASN A 16 -5.24 2.51 -13.00
C ASN A 16 -6.44 1.73 -13.60
N GLY A 17 -7.60 1.83 -12.97
CA GLY A 17 -8.80 1.12 -13.38
C GLY A 17 -9.01 -0.25 -12.72
N THR A 18 -7.94 -0.86 -12.22
CA THR A 18 -7.96 -2.18 -11.58
C THR A 18 -7.30 -2.17 -10.20
N VAL A 19 -6.17 -1.49 -10.10
CA VAL A 19 -5.37 -1.39 -8.87
C VAL A 19 -5.49 0.01 -8.31
N LEU A 20 -5.87 0.10 -7.03
CA LEU A 20 -5.82 1.31 -6.23
C LEU A 20 -4.58 1.27 -5.34
N ARG A 21 -3.61 2.14 -5.61
CA ARG A 21 -2.43 2.33 -4.77
C ARG A 21 -2.66 3.53 -3.86
N ILE A 22 -2.51 3.33 -2.56
CA ILE A 22 -2.57 4.40 -1.56
C ILE A 22 -1.22 4.47 -0.86
N LYS A 23 -0.55 5.61 -0.99
CA LYS A 23 0.72 5.87 -0.32
C LYS A 23 0.47 6.68 0.94
N LEU A 24 0.69 6.06 2.09
CA LEU A 24 0.61 6.70 3.39
C LEU A 24 1.90 7.46 3.72
N ARG A 25 1.78 8.56 4.48
CA ARG A 25 2.92 9.40 4.86
C ARG A 25 2.83 9.86 6.31
N GLY A 26 4.01 10.02 6.91
CA GLY A 26 4.17 10.57 8.26
C GLY A 26 3.83 9.57 9.34
N GLU A 27 3.20 10.03 10.40
CA GLU A 27 2.83 9.19 11.53
C GLU A 27 1.37 8.78 11.45
N ILE A 28 1.11 7.50 11.67
CA ILE A 28 -0.25 6.94 11.69
C ILE A 28 -0.61 6.63 13.13
N ASP A 29 -1.09 7.63 13.81
CA ASP A 29 -1.65 7.58 15.16
C ASP A 29 -3.19 7.51 15.12
N HIS A 30 -3.80 7.49 16.28
CA HIS A 30 -5.27 7.43 16.40
C HIS A 30 -5.97 8.59 15.65
N HIS A 31 -5.41 9.77 15.71
CA HIS A 31 -6.03 10.98 15.14
C HIS A 31 -5.96 10.97 13.61
N SER A 32 -4.78 10.69 13.07
CA SER A 32 -4.56 10.59 11.63
C SER A 32 -5.27 9.39 11.01
N ALA A 33 -5.34 8.25 11.71
CA ALA A 33 -6.04 7.06 11.26
C ALA A 33 -7.53 7.31 11.03
N VAL A 34 -8.20 8.08 11.89
CA VAL A 34 -9.63 8.42 11.71
C VAL A 34 -9.86 9.25 10.45
N SER A 35 -9.03 10.27 10.24
CA SER A 35 -9.12 11.14 9.05
C SER A 35 -8.88 10.37 7.75
N VAL A 36 -7.82 9.56 7.72
CA VAL A 36 -7.43 8.78 6.55
C VAL A 36 -8.45 7.68 6.25
N ARG A 37 -9.05 7.08 7.28
CA ARG A 37 -10.04 6.01 7.15
C ARG A 37 -11.18 6.38 6.21
N SER A 38 -11.87 7.48 6.49
CA SER A 38 -13.06 7.88 5.73
C SER A 38 -12.75 8.12 4.26
N SER A 39 -11.62 8.75 3.99
CA SER A 39 -11.19 9.02 2.62
C SER A 39 -10.79 7.76 1.86
N MET A 40 -10.11 6.82 2.53
CA MET A 40 -9.78 5.52 1.94
C MET A 40 -11.04 4.70 1.63
N ASP A 41 -11.99 4.66 2.56
CA ASP A 41 -13.25 3.94 2.36
C ASP A 41 -14.05 4.49 1.18
N GLU A 42 -14.11 5.81 1.05
CA GLU A 42 -14.77 6.45 -0.08
C GLU A 42 -14.09 6.08 -1.41
N LEU A 43 -12.76 6.11 -1.46
CA LEU A 43 -12.01 5.72 -2.66
C LEU A 43 -12.25 4.25 -3.04
N ILE A 44 -12.20 3.35 -2.07
CA ILE A 44 -12.41 1.92 -2.30
C ILE A 44 -13.83 1.67 -2.82
N ARG A 45 -14.84 2.27 -2.20
CA ARG A 45 -16.25 2.13 -2.61
C ARG A 45 -16.56 2.75 -3.97
N ARG A 46 -15.91 3.85 -4.32
CA ARG A 46 -16.11 4.50 -5.63
C ARG A 46 -15.38 3.80 -6.76
N ARG A 47 -14.20 3.26 -6.49
CA ARG A 47 -13.32 2.70 -7.52
C ARG A 47 -13.49 1.20 -7.71
N HIS A 48 -14.02 0.50 -6.71
CA HIS A 48 -14.17 -0.96 -6.72
C HIS A 48 -12.90 -1.68 -7.22
N PRO A 49 -11.74 -1.42 -6.61
CA PRO A 49 -10.49 -1.99 -7.09
C PRO A 49 -10.48 -3.51 -6.94
N ASN A 50 -9.88 -4.20 -7.90
CA ASN A 50 -9.58 -5.62 -7.76
C ASN A 50 -8.42 -5.84 -6.78
N GLU A 51 -7.55 -4.84 -6.68
CA GLU A 51 -6.41 -4.87 -5.75
C GLU A 51 -6.20 -3.49 -5.09
N LEU A 52 -6.05 -3.51 -3.77
CA LEU A 52 -5.60 -2.36 -2.98
C LEU A 52 -4.15 -2.56 -2.56
N VAL A 53 -3.28 -1.65 -2.94
CA VAL A 53 -1.88 -1.60 -2.51
C VAL A 53 -1.71 -0.45 -1.53
N ILE A 54 -1.31 -0.75 -0.29
CA ILE A 54 -0.98 0.24 0.72
C ILE A 54 0.54 0.39 0.77
N ASP A 55 1.05 1.48 0.23
CA ASP A 55 2.47 1.82 0.23
C ASP A 55 2.82 2.56 1.53
N MET A 56 3.69 1.97 2.32
CA MET A 56 4.12 2.48 3.63
C MET A 56 5.55 3.02 3.62
N SER A 57 6.17 3.17 2.46
CA SER A 57 7.57 3.62 2.32
C SER A 57 7.85 5.00 2.94
N ALA A 58 6.82 5.82 3.11
CA ALA A 58 6.92 7.16 3.70
C ALA A 58 6.27 7.26 5.09
N VAL A 59 5.96 6.13 5.74
CA VAL A 59 5.45 6.08 7.11
C VAL A 59 6.62 5.95 8.08
N ASP A 60 6.72 6.92 8.99
CA ASP A 60 7.80 6.97 9.97
C ASP A 60 7.43 6.19 11.26
N PHE A 61 6.16 6.28 11.65
CA PHE A 61 5.63 5.66 12.87
C PHE A 61 4.19 5.17 12.67
N MET A 62 3.87 4.07 13.35
CA MET A 62 2.52 3.53 13.40
C MET A 62 2.25 2.89 14.76
N ASP A 63 1.10 3.15 15.32
CA ASP A 63 0.60 2.50 16.52
C ASP A 63 -0.50 1.46 16.19
N SER A 64 -1.18 0.95 17.21
CA SER A 64 -2.28 -0.01 17.04
C SER A 64 -3.47 0.54 16.22
N SER A 65 -3.63 1.86 16.17
CA SER A 65 -4.67 2.48 15.35
C SER A 65 -4.39 2.32 13.87
N GLY A 66 -3.10 2.36 13.49
CA GLY A 66 -2.67 2.06 12.12
C GLY A 66 -2.91 0.60 11.73
N LEU A 67 -2.70 -0.35 12.66
CA LEU A 67 -3.08 -1.75 12.44
C LEU A 67 -4.58 -1.87 12.19
N GLY A 68 -5.40 -1.21 13.03
CA GLY A 68 -6.85 -1.17 12.86
C GLY A 68 -7.29 -0.52 11.56
N LEU A 69 -6.56 0.52 11.10
CA LEU A 69 -6.78 1.14 9.80
C LEU A 69 -6.61 0.12 8.68
N ILE A 70 -5.50 -0.61 8.64
CA ILE A 70 -5.20 -1.60 7.60
C ILE A 70 -6.20 -2.76 7.65
N MET A 71 -6.50 -3.30 8.84
CA MET A 71 -7.46 -4.38 9.02
C MET A 71 -8.87 -4.00 8.57
N GLY A 72 -9.31 -2.79 8.87
CA GLY A 72 -10.59 -2.28 8.41
C GLY A 72 -10.65 -2.20 6.88
N ARG A 73 -9.57 -1.81 6.23
CA ARG A 73 -9.49 -1.79 4.74
C ARG A 73 -9.47 -3.19 4.16
N TYR A 74 -8.81 -4.13 4.81
CA TYR A 74 -8.89 -5.54 4.44
C TYR A 74 -10.34 -6.02 4.38
N ALA A 75 -11.13 -5.78 5.42
CA ALA A 75 -12.53 -6.16 5.45
C ALA A 75 -13.32 -5.54 4.29
N VAL A 76 -13.20 -4.23 4.09
CA VAL A 76 -13.94 -3.51 3.03
C VAL A 76 -13.56 -4.02 1.62
N VAL A 77 -12.27 -4.27 1.38
CA VAL A 77 -11.80 -4.78 0.09
C VAL A 77 -12.28 -6.20 -0.16
N LYS A 78 -12.30 -7.05 0.88
CA LYS A 78 -12.82 -8.41 0.76
C LYS A 78 -14.33 -8.46 0.50
N GLU A 79 -15.10 -7.54 1.06
CA GLU A 79 -16.54 -7.43 0.77
C GLU A 79 -16.84 -7.19 -0.71
N ILE A 80 -15.97 -6.45 -1.39
CA ILE A 80 -16.11 -6.19 -2.84
C ILE A 80 -15.38 -7.22 -3.72
N GLY A 81 -14.84 -8.29 -3.13
CA GLY A 81 -14.14 -9.35 -3.84
C GLY A 81 -12.72 -9.01 -4.27
N GLY A 82 -12.13 -7.96 -3.72
CA GLY A 82 -10.78 -7.52 -4.04
C GLY A 82 -9.70 -8.18 -3.16
N GLU A 83 -8.46 -7.90 -3.49
CA GLU A 83 -7.27 -8.28 -2.76
C GLU A 83 -6.57 -7.05 -2.15
N ILE A 84 -5.81 -7.26 -1.08
CA ILE A 84 -5.02 -6.19 -0.44
C ILE A 84 -3.59 -6.66 -0.19
N CYS A 85 -2.63 -5.78 -0.42
CA CYS A 85 -1.26 -5.98 0.02
C CYS A 85 -0.68 -4.68 0.59
N VAL A 86 0.34 -4.83 1.43
CA VAL A 86 1.12 -3.74 1.99
C VAL A 86 2.52 -3.78 1.39
N THR A 87 3.05 -2.63 1.00
CA THR A 87 4.39 -2.53 0.42
C THR A 87 5.28 -1.62 1.24
N ASP A 88 6.54 -2.02 1.35
CA ASP A 88 7.64 -1.24 1.93
C ASP A 88 7.40 -0.68 3.34
N PRO A 89 6.83 -1.45 4.30
CA PRO A 89 6.82 -1.03 5.68
C PRO A 89 8.27 -0.94 6.18
N ASN A 90 8.56 0.04 7.03
CA ASN A 90 9.86 0.04 7.70
C ASN A 90 9.97 -1.14 8.70
N PRO A 91 11.17 -1.57 9.09
CA PRO A 91 11.36 -2.78 9.93
C PRO A 91 10.59 -2.75 11.25
N ARG A 92 10.40 -1.57 11.84
CA ARG A 92 9.64 -1.42 13.08
C ARG A 92 8.15 -1.67 12.87
N ILE A 93 7.60 -1.11 11.81
CA ILE A 93 6.18 -1.29 11.44
C ILE A 93 5.92 -2.74 11.04
N GLU A 94 6.80 -3.31 10.23
CA GLU A 94 6.69 -4.70 9.81
C GLU A 94 6.70 -5.65 11.02
N ARG A 95 7.57 -5.41 11.99
CA ARG A 95 7.60 -6.19 13.23
C ARG A 95 6.28 -6.11 13.99
N ILE A 96 5.67 -4.93 14.08
CA ILE A 96 4.37 -4.75 14.74
C ILE A 96 3.28 -5.51 13.98
N MET A 97 3.28 -5.45 12.65
CA MET A 97 2.34 -6.19 11.80
C MET A 97 2.49 -7.71 11.98
N ASN A 98 3.71 -8.21 12.01
CA ASN A 98 4.00 -9.63 12.21
C ASN A 98 3.57 -10.11 13.61
N LEU A 99 3.84 -9.32 14.65
CA LEU A 99 3.37 -9.61 16.01
C LEU A 99 1.84 -9.64 16.12
N ALA A 100 1.16 -8.85 15.31
CA ALA A 100 -0.30 -8.86 15.22
C ALA A 100 -0.83 -10.00 14.32
N GLY A 101 0.03 -10.80 13.72
CA GLY A 101 -0.34 -11.91 12.84
C GLY A 101 -0.89 -11.48 11.48
N MET A 102 -0.64 -10.25 11.06
CA MET A 102 -1.18 -9.70 9.82
C MET A 102 -0.58 -10.36 8.58
N GLU A 103 0.64 -10.88 8.65
CA GLU A 103 1.29 -11.59 7.55
C GLU A 103 0.53 -12.85 7.10
N ARG A 104 -0.36 -13.36 7.94
CA ARG A 104 -1.19 -14.53 7.61
C ARG A 104 -2.37 -14.21 6.70
N ILE A 105 -2.78 -12.95 6.66
CA ILE A 105 -3.99 -12.50 5.95
C ILE A 105 -3.71 -11.43 4.90
N ILE A 106 -2.65 -10.65 5.07
CA ILE A 106 -2.25 -9.58 4.18
C ILE A 106 -0.82 -9.83 3.72
N LYS A 107 -0.60 -9.86 2.41
CA LYS A 107 0.74 -9.99 1.85
C LYS A 107 1.55 -8.73 2.12
N ILE A 108 2.71 -8.88 2.75
CA ILE A 108 3.68 -7.81 2.93
C ILE A 108 4.76 -8.00 1.88
N LYS A 109 5.03 -6.97 1.09
CA LYS A 109 6.03 -6.99 0.04
C LYS A 109 7.02 -5.86 0.20
N HIS A 110 8.24 -6.10 -0.22
CA HIS A 110 9.26 -5.07 -0.33
C HIS A 110 9.54 -4.86 -1.81
N SER A 111 9.43 -3.63 -2.28
CA SER A 111 10.00 -3.28 -3.56
C SER A 111 11.50 -3.56 -3.42
N ASN A 112 12.06 -4.37 -4.31
CA ASN A 112 13.48 -4.80 -4.28
C ASN A 112 14.44 -3.63 -4.52
N LEU A 113 14.26 -2.55 -3.77
CA LEU A 113 15.23 -1.48 -3.66
C LEU A 113 16.26 -1.94 -2.61
N ASN A 114 17.17 -2.82 -3.05
CA ASN A 114 18.36 -3.11 -2.27
C ASN A 114 19.07 -1.77 -1.99
N PRO A 115 19.23 -1.33 -0.73
CA PRO A 115 19.92 -0.08 -0.41
C PRO A 115 21.36 -0.03 -0.93
N ARG A 116 21.90 -1.16 -1.38
CA ARG A 116 23.20 -1.32 -2.00
C ARG A 116 23.14 -1.34 -3.54
N ASP A 117 21.95 -1.20 -4.13
CA ASP A 117 21.81 -1.12 -5.57
C ASP A 117 22.31 0.26 -6.03
N PRO A 118 23.38 0.34 -6.81
CA PRO A 118 23.93 1.61 -7.26
C PRO A 118 22.96 2.44 -8.12
N GLN A 119 21.83 1.90 -8.49
CA GLN A 119 20.80 2.61 -9.23
C GLN A 119 19.94 3.54 -8.36
N ILE A 120 19.95 3.36 -7.04
CA ILE A 120 19.22 4.23 -6.08
C ILE A 120 19.91 5.60 -5.95
N VAL A 121 21.19 5.69 -6.25
CA VAL A 121 21.98 6.94 -6.14
C VAL A 121 21.73 7.89 -7.32
N LYS A 122 21.12 7.45 -8.38
CA LYS A 122 20.71 8.34 -9.46
C LYS A 122 19.45 9.09 -9.05
N LYS A 123 19.66 10.27 -8.43
CA LYS A 123 18.62 11.29 -8.37
C LYS A 123 17.95 11.37 -9.74
N PRO A 124 16.61 11.27 -9.84
CA PRO A 124 15.96 11.56 -11.09
C PRO A 124 16.36 13.00 -11.46
N LYS A 125 17.10 13.16 -12.53
CA LYS A 125 17.22 14.47 -13.16
C LYS A 125 15.80 14.91 -13.42
N ALA A 126 15.42 16.05 -12.83
CA ALA A 126 14.16 16.69 -13.11
C ALA A 126 14.01 16.77 -14.63
N ALA A 127 13.21 15.89 -15.18
CA ALA A 127 12.81 15.97 -16.56
C ALA A 127 11.85 17.13 -16.65
N ARG A 128 12.34 18.26 -17.16
CA ARG A 128 11.48 19.36 -17.59
C ARG A 128 10.57 18.80 -18.68
N GLY A 129 9.28 18.80 -18.43
CA GLY A 129 8.26 18.72 -19.44
C GLY A 129 8.11 17.35 -20.12
N ALA A 130 7.53 16.44 -19.43
CA ALA A 130 6.81 15.36 -20.07
C ALA A 130 5.52 15.15 -19.29
N HIS A 131 4.42 15.25 -19.93
CA HIS A 131 3.14 14.82 -19.43
C HIS A 131 3.26 13.33 -19.12
N GLY A 132 3.47 13.01 -17.84
CA GLY A 132 3.99 11.75 -17.45
C GLY A 132 2.96 10.67 -17.38
N HIS A 133 3.10 9.71 -18.20
CA HIS A 133 2.63 8.37 -17.99
C HIS A 133 3.86 7.46 -17.88
N ALA A 134 4.56 7.58 -16.78
CA ALA A 134 5.60 6.61 -16.47
C ALA A 134 5.34 6.06 -15.08
N ILE A 135 4.30 5.29 -14.96
CA ILE A 135 4.12 4.39 -13.84
C ILE A 135 4.85 3.13 -14.20
N SER A 136 5.92 2.85 -13.46
CA SER A 136 6.55 1.54 -13.54
C SER A 136 5.53 0.49 -13.12
N MET A 137 4.94 -0.17 -14.09
CA MET A 137 3.92 -1.19 -13.91
C MET A 137 4.47 -2.51 -13.31
N GLY A 138 5.73 -2.54 -12.89
CA GLY A 138 6.38 -3.78 -12.49
C GLY A 138 5.86 -4.41 -11.21
N ASN A 139 5.29 -3.65 -10.30
CA ASN A 139 4.97 -4.14 -8.96
C ASN A 139 3.51 -4.52 -8.73
N ALA A 140 2.60 -4.10 -9.57
CA ALA A 140 1.19 -4.42 -9.39
C ALA A 140 0.82 -5.86 -9.80
N ARG A 141 1.61 -6.47 -10.69
CA ARG A 141 1.31 -7.83 -11.19
C ARG A 141 1.68 -8.94 -10.22
N ASP A 142 2.58 -8.67 -9.29
CA ASP A 142 3.07 -9.69 -8.37
C ASP A 142 2.12 -10.01 -7.22
N CYS A 143 1.11 -9.19 -6.98
CA CYS A 143 0.10 -9.50 -5.98
C CYS A 143 -0.96 -10.51 -6.46
N VAL A 144 -1.04 -10.77 -7.75
CA VAL A 144 -2.10 -11.60 -8.37
C VAL A 144 -1.71 -13.07 -8.52
N GLU A 145 -0.43 -13.42 -8.46
CA GLU A 145 0.01 -14.81 -8.60
C GLU A 145 -0.13 -15.59 -7.30
N GLY A 146 -1.30 -16.08 -7.04
CA GLY A 146 -1.50 -16.95 -5.88
C GLY A 146 -2.87 -17.58 -5.71
N THR A 147 -3.79 -17.31 -6.59
CA THR A 147 -5.11 -17.93 -6.47
C THR A 147 -5.61 -18.38 -7.83
N GLY A 148 -5.65 -19.66 -8.02
CA GLY A 148 -6.48 -20.18 -9.08
C GLY A 148 -5.94 -21.39 -9.80
N LYS A 149 -5.90 -22.49 -9.12
CA LYS A 149 -6.27 -23.75 -9.77
C LYS A 149 -7.62 -24.12 -9.21
N SER A 150 -8.68 -23.66 -9.83
CA SER A 150 -9.96 -24.31 -9.75
C SER A 150 -9.88 -25.52 -10.66
N GLU A 151 -9.87 -26.67 -10.06
CA GLU A 151 -10.01 -27.93 -10.75
C GLU A 151 -11.36 -27.99 -11.44
N LYS A 152 -11.33 -28.26 -12.74
CA LYS A 152 -12.49 -28.67 -13.49
C LYS A 152 -12.91 -30.06 -12.99
N GLY A 153 -14.00 -30.12 -12.24
CA GLY A 153 -14.72 -31.35 -12.04
C GLY A 153 -15.40 -31.75 -13.33
N GLU A 154 -14.89 -32.75 -14.00
CA GLU A 154 -15.63 -33.46 -15.03
C GLU A 154 -16.75 -34.28 -14.38
N THR A 155 -17.94 -33.93 -14.72
CA THR A 155 -19.09 -34.80 -14.49
C THR A 155 -19.34 -35.61 -15.75
N LYS A 156 -19.20 -36.92 -15.57
CA LYS A 156 -19.87 -37.89 -16.40
C LYS A 156 -21.25 -38.15 -15.83
#